data_ceb144cad3e4538893eedbd5d5da207f
#
_entry.id   ceb144cad3e4538893eedbd5d5da207f
#
_cell.length_a   1.000
_cell.length_b   1.000
_cell.length_c   1.000
_cell.angle_alpha   90.00
_cell.angle_beta   90.00
_cell.angle_gamma   90.00
#
_symmetry.space_group_name_H-M   'P 1'
#
loop_
_entity.id
_entity.type
_entity.pdbx_description
1 polymer ?
#
loop_
_entity_poly.entity_id
_entity_poly.type
_entity_poly.pdbx_seq_one_letter_code
_entity_poly.pdbx_strand_id
1 'polypeptide(L)'
;MTGIHPDTLPYNHNIGKRVKEMAEVGVSVKDIFAGIQDLQNAPGSLTTFYKLYRMDMDNARAKTSEIIGSKVVKQAVDGDEESPNTWKSRELYLRSHGGWSPKTTEETREVGTEEEETESAVNALLKALGKEVE
;
A
#
# COMPACT_ATOMS: atom_id res chain seq x y z
N MET A 1 16.22 10.68 -39.84
CA MET A 1 15.13 9.90 -39.46
C MET A 1 14.12 10.70 -38.71
N THR A 2 12.97 10.48 -39.07
CA THR A 2 11.95 11.14 -38.34
C THR A 2 11.95 10.62 -36.95
N GLY A 3 11.86 11.50 -36.08
CA GLY A 3 11.80 11.15 -34.70
C GLY A 3 10.57 10.32 -34.40
N ILE A 4 10.66 9.60 -33.35
CA ILE A 4 9.52 8.90 -32.82
C ILE A 4 8.67 9.96 -32.15
N HIS A 5 7.38 9.94 -32.42
CA HIS A 5 6.47 10.86 -31.79
C HIS A 5 6.55 10.67 -30.27
N PRO A 6 6.55 11.75 -29.48
CA PRO A 6 6.70 11.61 -28.02
C PRO A 6 5.70 10.64 -27.40
N ASP A 7 4.51 10.55 -27.96
CA ASP A 7 3.49 9.66 -27.38
C ASP A 7 3.68 8.21 -27.79
N THR A 8 4.64 7.93 -28.66
CA THR A 8 4.92 6.56 -29.09
C THR A 8 6.32 6.13 -28.74
N LEU A 9 6.98 6.85 -27.83
CA LEU A 9 8.29 6.44 -27.37
C LEU A 9 8.22 5.08 -26.72
N PRO A 10 9.23 4.22 -26.96
CA PRO A 10 9.23 2.90 -26.34
C PRO A 10 9.58 2.97 -24.88
N TYR A 11 9.30 1.89 -24.18
CA TYR A 11 9.69 1.75 -22.79
C TYR A 11 11.21 1.87 -22.66
N ASN A 12 11.64 2.60 -21.65
CA ASN A 12 13.05 2.78 -21.38
C ASN A 12 13.37 2.25 -19.99
N HIS A 13 14.30 1.32 -19.92
CA HIS A 13 14.62 0.66 -18.65
C HIS A 13 15.21 1.62 -17.62
N ASN A 14 15.98 2.61 -18.05
CA ASN A 14 16.55 3.57 -17.12
C ASN A 14 15.46 4.43 -16.50
N ILE A 15 14.49 4.83 -17.31
CA ILE A 15 13.36 5.58 -16.82
C ILE A 15 12.51 4.71 -15.91
N GLY A 16 12.29 3.46 -16.32
CA GLY A 16 11.51 2.52 -15.52
C GLY A 16 12.12 2.30 -14.15
N LYS A 17 13.44 2.21 -14.08
CA LYS A 17 14.13 2.05 -12.81
C LYS A 17 13.92 3.25 -11.91
N ARG A 18 14.01 4.44 -12.49
CA ARG A 18 13.81 5.67 -11.72
C ARG A 18 12.38 5.78 -11.25
N VAL A 19 11.44 5.45 -12.13
CA VAL A 19 10.02 5.46 -11.78
C VAL A 19 9.76 4.51 -10.61
N LYS A 20 10.34 3.34 -10.69
CA LYS A 20 10.17 2.34 -9.64
C LYS A 20 10.73 2.84 -8.30
N GLU A 21 11.91 3.45 -8.32
CA GLU A 21 12.51 3.99 -7.11
C GLU A 21 11.63 5.06 -6.46
N MET A 22 11.08 5.94 -7.28
CA MET A 22 10.23 6.99 -6.76
C MET A 22 8.90 6.46 -6.22
N ALA A 23 8.33 5.48 -6.93
CA ALA A 23 7.08 4.89 -6.48
C ALA A 23 7.24 4.11 -5.19
N GLU A 24 8.40 3.49 -4.99
CA GLU A 24 8.67 2.74 -3.76
C GLU A 24 8.64 3.63 -2.52
N VAL A 25 8.99 4.89 -2.68
CA VAL A 25 8.98 5.81 -1.55
C VAL A 25 7.72 6.68 -1.51
N GLY A 26 6.72 6.32 -2.30
CA GLY A 26 5.42 6.95 -2.18
C GLY A 26 5.19 8.20 -2.99
N VAL A 27 6.05 8.48 -3.96
CA VAL A 27 5.86 9.67 -4.81
C VAL A 27 4.64 9.48 -5.70
N SER A 28 3.85 10.52 -5.87
CA SER A 28 2.63 10.43 -6.67
C SER A 28 2.94 10.31 -8.15
N VAL A 29 1.97 9.81 -8.92
CA VAL A 29 2.15 9.64 -10.37
C VAL A 29 2.56 10.94 -11.04
N LYS A 30 1.88 12.02 -10.70
CA LYS A 30 2.18 13.33 -11.27
C LYS A 30 3.60 13.78 -10.95
N ASP A 31 4.03 13.57 -9.74
CA ASP A 31 5.35 14.00 -9.32
C ASP A 31 6.44 13.12 -9.91
N ILE A 32 6.16 11.84 -10.10
CA ILE A 32 7.10 10.96 -10.79
C ILE A 32 7.27 11.42 -12.23
N PHE A 33 6.14 11.69 -12.90
CA PHE A 33 6.18 12.17 -14.27
C PHE A 33 7.01 13.45 -14.38
N ALA A 34 6.77 14.39 -13.48
CA ALA A 34 7.55 15.63 -13.48
C ALA A 34 9.01 15.38 -13.19
N GLY A 35 9.30 14.43 -12.31
CA GLY A 35 10.66 14.15 -11.87
C GLY A 35 11.54 13.46 -12.90
N ILE A 36 10.94 12.84 -13.92
CA ILE A 36 11.72 12.16 -14.94
C ILE A 36 11.89 13.00 -16.21
N GLN A 37 11.34 14.20 -16.25
CA GLN A 37 11.37 15.00 -17.47
C GLN A 37 12.77 15.44 -17.87
N ASP A 38 13.71 15.42 -16.94
CA ASP A 38 15.10 15.74 -17.24
C ASP A 38 15.84 14.52 -17.82
N LEU A 39 15.23 13.37 -17.84
CA LEU A 39 15.87 12.19 -18.40
C LEU A 39 15.65 12.10 -19.89
N GLN A 40 16.64 11.53 -20.57
CA GLN A 40 16.55 11.37 -22.00
C GLN A 40 15.44 10.38 -22.35
N ASN A 41 14.65 10.71 -23.38
CA ASN A 41 13.56 9.88 -23.85
C ASN A 41 12.37 9.80 -22.90
N ALA A 42 12.23 10.77 -22.01
CA ALA A 42 11.08 10.80 -21.12
C ALA A 42 9.82 11.13 -21.94
N PRO A 43 8.70 10.44 -21.66
CA PRO A 43 7.46 10.75 -22.35
C PRO A 43 7.01 12.19 -22.08
N GLY A 44 6.48 12.82 -23.08
CA GLY A 44 6.05 14.21 -22.96
C GLY A 44 4.63 14.37 -22.45
N SER A 45 3.84 13.29 -22.40
CA SER A 45 2.49 13.38 -21.90
C SER A 45 2.29 12.40 -20.74
N LEU A 46 1.45 12.81 -19.80
CA LEU A 46 1.14 11.99 -18.66
C LEU A 46 0.48 10.68 -19.06
N THR A 47 -0.37 10.74 -20.09
CA THR A 47 -1.06 9.55 -20.57
C THR A 47 -0.08 8.50 -21.10
N THR A 48 0.87 8.92 -21.92
CA THR A 48 1.88 8.01 -22.46
C THR A 48 2.77 7.48 -21.34
N PHE A 49 3.16 8.37 -20.43
CA PHE A 49 3.96 7.97 -19.29
C PHE A 49 3.27 6.88 -18.49
N TYR A 50 2.01 7.09 -18.16
CA TYR A 50 1.25 6.12 -17.38
C TYR A 50 1.14 4.79 -18.12
N LYS A 51 0.88 4.86 -19.42
CA LYS A 51 0.76 3.65 -20.23
C LYS A 51 2.04 2.82 -20.22
N LEU A 52 3.18 3.47 -20.35
CA LEU A 52 4.46 2.78 -20.42
C LEU A 52 5.00 2.30 -19.06
N TYR A 53 4.78 3.08 -18.03
CA TYR A 53 5.43 2.83 -16.75
C TYR A 53 4.48 2.46 -15.61
N ARG A 54 3.21 2.23 -15.94
CA ARG A 54 2.23 1.87 -14.94
C ARG A 54 2.62 0.61 -14.17
N MET A 55 3.13 -0.39 -14.88
CA MET A 55 3.51 -1.64 -14.23
C MET A 55 4.66 -1.44 -13.25
N ASP A 56 5.61 -0.57 -13.60
CA ASP A 56 6.71 -0.28 -12.70
C ASP A 56 6.20 0.37 -11.41
N MET A 57 5.25 1.29 -11.55
CA MET A 57 4.68 1.95 -10.39
C MET A 57 3.84 0.99 -9.55
N ASP A 58 3.03 0.17 -10.20
CA ASP A 58 2.18 -0.79 -9.50
C ASP A 58 3.02 -1.82 -8.76
N ASN A 59 4.05 -2.34 -9.41
CA ASN A 59 4.93 -3.33 -8.79
C ASN A 59 5.70 -2.74 -7.61
N ALA A 60 6.16 -1.50 -7.76
CA ALA A 60 6.89 -0.83 -6.70
C ALA A 60 6.00 -0.59 -5.47
N ARG A 61 4.76 -0.18 -5.73
CA ARG A 61 3.81 0.06 -4.65
C ARG A 61 3.40 -1.23 -3.97
N ALA A 62 3.23 -2.29 -4.76
CA ALA A 62 2.91 -3.59 -4.20
C ALA A 62 4.04 -4.09 -3.32
N LYS A 63 5.29 -3.88 -3.76
CA LYS A 63 6.45 -4.28 -2.97
C LYS A 63 6.51 -3.52 -1.66
N THR A 64 6.29 -2.21 -1.70
CA THR A 64 6.30 -1.40 -0.50
C THR A 64 5.16 -1.80 0.44
N SER A 65 3.99 -2.06 -0.12
CA SER A 65 2.84 -2.52 0.66
C SER A 65 3.14 -3.86 1.32
N GLU A 66 3.82 -4.73 0.62
CA GLU A 66 4.19 -6.02 1.16
C GLU A 66 5.16 -5.87 2.33
N ILE A 67 6.16 -5.01 2.18
CA ILE A 67 7.14 -4.77 3.24
C ILE A 67 6.46 -4.17 4.47
N ILE A 68 5.63 -3.15 4.26
CA ILE A 68 4.93 -2.50 5.36
C ILE A 68 3.92 -3.46 5.97
N GLY A 69 3.19 -4.17 5.12
CA GLY A 69 2.21 -5.15 5.58
C GLY A 69 2.84 -6.23 6.42
N SER A 70 4.02 -6.71 6.02
CA SER A 70 4.74 -7.71 6.80
C SER A 70 5.05 -7.21 8.20
N LYS A 71 5.45 -5.95 8.31
CA LYS A 71 5.77 -5.37 9.61
C LYS A 71 4.52 -5.20 10.45
N VAL A 72 3.42 -4.81 9.83
CA VAL A 72 2.15 -4.66 10.54
C VAL A 72 1.67 -6.02 11.05
N VAL A 73 1.75 -7.04 10.22
CA VAL A 73 1.33 -8.38 10.62
C VAL A 73 2.21 -8.89 11.75
N LYS A 74 3.51 -8.71 11.63
CA LYS A 74 4.41 -9.17 12.68
C LYS A 74 4.11 -8.47 13.99
N GLN A 75 3.88 -7.19 13.97
CA GLN A 75 3.54 -6.47 15.19
C GLN A 75 2.18 -6.90 15.71
N ALA A 76 1.22 -7.13 14.84
CA ALA A 76 -0.11 -7.55 15.25
C ALA A 76 -0.07 -8.91 15.93
N VAL A 77 0.76 -9.81 15.42
CA VAL A 77 0.84 -11.17 15.95
C VAL A 77 1.75 -11.27 17.15
N ASP A 78 2.93 -10.68 17.06
CA ASP A 78 3.97 -10.83 18.09
C ASP A 78 4.18 -9.63 18.98
N GLY A 79 3.44 -8.56 18.76
CA GLY A 79 3.63 -7.35 19.55
C GLY A 79 3.15 -7.49 20.98
N ASP A 80 3.61 -6.56 21.82
CA ASP A 80 3.24 -6.51 23.22
C ASP A 80 1.75 -6.20 23.35
N GLU A 81 1.06 -7.02 24.10
CA GLU A 81 -0.38 -6.86 24.32
C GLU A 81 -0.74 -5.52 24.97
N GLU A 82 0.19 -4.97 25.71
CA GLU A 82 -0.06 -3.71 26.41
C GLU A 82 0.30 -2.49 25.57
N SER A 83 0.91 -2.69 24.42
CA SER A 83 1.31 -1.58 23.58
C SER A 83 0.14 -1.11 22.71
N PRO A 84 -0.16 0.20 22.73
CA PRO A 84 -1.20 0.71 21.83
C PRO A 84 -0.87 0.47 20.36
N ASN A 85 0.41 0.42 20.01
CA ASN A 85 0.81 0.20 18.63
C ASN A 85 0.44 -1.20 18.15
N THR A 86 0.48 -2.18 19.03
CA THR A 86 0.10 -3.54 18.69
C THR A 86 -1.38 -3.59 18.29
N TRP A 87 -2.22 -2.95 19.08
CA TRP A 87 -3.64 -2.93 18.79
C TRP A 87 -3.97 -2.15 17.53
N LYS A 88 -3.24 -1.07 17.28
CA LYS A 88 -3.41 -0.31 16.06
C LYS A 88 -3.01 -1.13 14.84
N SER A 89 -1.95 -1.92 14.95
CA SER A 89 -1.51 -2.78 13.87
C SER A 89 -2.56 -3.86 13.57
N ARG A 90 -3.16 -4.41 14.62
CA ARG A 90 -4.20 -5.42 14.46
C ARG A 90 -5.42 -4.83 13.77
N GLU A 91 -5.82 -3.65 14.18
CA GLU A 91 -6.95 -2.97 13.58
C GLU A 91 -6.68 -2.67 12.11
N LEU A 92 -5.49 -2.18 11.80
CA LEU A 92 -5.13 -1.86 10.44
C LEU A 92 -5.16 -3.10 9.55
N TYR A 93 -4.63 -4.20 10.03
CA TYR A 93 -4.63 -5.44 9.27
C TYR A 93 -6.05 -5.91 8.97
N LEU A 94 -6.89 -5.93 10.00
CA LEU A 94 -8.27 -6.39 9.84
C LEU A 94 -9.04 -5.49 8.88
N ARG A 95 -8.82 -4.20 8.98
CA ARG A 95 -9.50 -3.24 8.13
C ARG A 95 -9.08 -3.40 6.67
N SER A 96 -7.79 -3.67 6.45
CA SER A 96 -7.26 -3.73 5.09
C SER A 96 -7.47 -5.07 4.40
N HIS A 97 -7.46 -6.15 5.15
CA HIS A 97 -7.46 -7.49 4.55
C HIS A 97 -8.67 -8.32 4.85
N GLY A 98 -9.36 -8.03 5.95
CA GLY A 98 -10.50 -8.82 6.34
C GLY A 98 -11.84 -8.25 5.96
N GLY A 99 -11.84 -7.11 5.33
CA GLY A 99 -13.07 -6.42 5.03
C GLY A 99 -13.77 -5.91 6.28
N TRP A 100 -13.11 -6.00 7.41
CA TRP A 100 -13.66 -5.57 8.67
C TRP A 100 -13.57 -4.07 8.81
N SER A 101 -14.58 -3.48 9.44
CA SER A 101 -14.58 -2.05 9.70
C SER A 101 -15.09 -1.78 11.10
N PRO A 102 -14.33 -1.06 11.91
CA PRO A 102 -14.80 -0.70 13.23
C PRO A 102 -15.97 0.25 13.19
N LYS A 103 -16.20 0.83 12.00
CA LYS A 103 -17.20 1.76 11.83
C LYS A 103 -18.33 1.17 11.19
N THR A 104 -18.85 0.17 11.58
CA THR A 104 -20.08 -0.28 11.09
C THR A 104 -20.94 0.91 10.98
N THR A 105 -21.85 1.11 10.40
CA THR A 105 -22.68 2.24 10.25
C THR A 105 -22.92 2.87 11.59
N GLU A 106 -22.77 4.14 11.66
CA GLU A 106 -22.90 4.86 12.90
C GLU A 106 -24.23 4.67 13.55
N GLU A 107 -25.26 4.58 12.76
CA GLU A 107 -26.58 4.53 13.30
C GLU A 107 -26.85 3.29 14.11
N THR A 108 -26.09 2.27 13.90
CA THR A 108 -26.32 1.02 14.64
C THR A 108 -25.28 0.79 15.71
N ARG A 109 -24.34 1.67 15.82
CA ARG A 109 -23.28 1.44 16.76
C ARG A 109 -23.66 1.78 18.16
N GLU A 110 -23.37 0.86 19.04
CA GLU A 110 -23.57 1.07 20.45
C GLU A 110 -22.25 1.45 21.05
N VAL A 111 -22.29 2.31 22.03
CA VAL A 111 -21.09 2.73 22.70
C VAL A 111 -20.50 1.54 23.46
N GLY A 112 -19.24 1.29 23.25
CA GLY A 112 -18.57 0.22 23.94
C GLY A 112 -18.46 -1.07 23.15
N THR A 113 -19.37 -1.28 22.21
CA THR A 113 -19.32 -2.51 21.44
C THR A 113 -18.18 -2.51 20.44
N GLU A 114 -17.73 -1.32 20.07
CA GLU A 114 -16.64 -1.23 19.10
C GLU A 114 -15.37 -1.87 19.63
N GLU A 115 -15.08 -1.65 20.90
CA GLU A 115 -13.90 -2.26 21.49
C GLU A 115 -14.06 -3.76 21.64
N GLU A 116 -15.24 -4.21 22.00
CA GLU A 116 -15.52 -5.63 22.13
C GLU A 116 -15.43 -6.33 20.79
N GLU A 117 -15.94 -5.70 19.75
CA GLU A 117 -15.87 -6.26 18.42
C GLU A 117 -14.43 -6.34 17.93
N THR A 118 -13.63 -5.32 18.20
CA THR A 118 -12.24 -5.31 17.81
C THR A 118 -11.48 -6.41 18.54
N GLU A 119 -11.72 -6.55 19.83
CA GLU A 119 -11.06 -7.58 20.61
C GLU A 119 -11.43 -8.97 20.14
N SER A 120 -12.70 -9.17 19.86
CA SER A 120 -13.18 -10.46 19.37
C SER A 120 -12.57 -10.81 18.02
N ALA A 121 -12.50 -9.82 17.12
CA ALA A 121 -11.92 -10.05 15.81
C ALA A 121 -10.43 -10.34 15.91
N VAL A 122 -9.73 -9.63 16.79
CA VAL A 122 -8.31 -9.85 17.01
C VAL A 122 -8.07 -11.24 17.57
N ASN A 123 -8.89 -11.65 18.54
CA ASN A 123 -8.75 -12.97 19.13
C ASN A 123 -8.97 -14.08 18.09
N ALA A 124 -9.94 -13.88 17.21
CA ALA A 124 -10.19 -14.83 16.14
C ALA A 124 -8.99 -14.91 15.19
N LEU A 125 -8.39 -13.76 14.89
CA LEU A 125 -7.23 -13.72 14.03
C LEU A 125 -6.05 -14.45 14.66
N LEU A 126 -5.79 -14.18 15.93
CA LEU A 126 -4.68 -14.82 16.62
C LEU A 126 -4.87 -16.34 16.69
N LYS A 127 -6.10 -16.76 16.91
CA LYS A 127 -6.40 -18.17 16.94
C LYS A 127 -6.17 -18.83 15.59
N ALA A 128 -6.57 -18.15 14.53
CA ALA A 128 -6.38 -18.65 13.18
C ALA A 128 -4.91 -18.76 12.82
N LEU A 129 -4.07 -17.93 13.44
CA LEU A 129 -2.63 -17.96 13.22
C LEU A 129 -1.92 -18.93 14.14
N GLY A 130 -2.64 -19.65 14.97
CA GLY A 130 -2.04 -20.63 15.87
C GLY A 130 -1.50 -20.05 17.15
N LYS A 131 -1.86 -18.83 17.48
CA LYS A 131 -1.45 -18.20 18.73
C LYS A 131 -2.50 -18.44 19.78
N GLU A 132 -2.03 -18.58 21.01
CA GLU A 132 -2.95 -18.70 22.11
C GLU A 132 -3.32 -17.33 22.62
N VAL A 133 -4.59 -17.17 22.96
CA VAL A 133 -5.08 -15.94 23.51
C VAL A 133 -5.59 -16.22 24.90
N GLU A 134 -5.03 -15.56 25.84
CA GLU A 134 -5.44 -15.77 27.23
C GLU A 134 -6.11 -14.58 27.79
#